data_47e983a32e605f5e1da08404a8a47fda
#
_entry.id   47e983a32e605f5e1da08404a8a47fda
#
_cell.length_a   1.000
_cell.length_b   1.000
_cell.length_c   1.000
_cell.angle_alpha   90.00
_cell.angle_beta   90.00
_cell.angle_gamma   90.00
#
_symmetry.space_group_name_H-M   'P 1'
#
loop_
_entity.id
_entity.type
_entity.pdbx_description
1 polymer ?
#
loop_
_entity_poly.entity_id
_entity_poly.type
_entity_poly.pdbx_seq_one_letter_code
_entity_poly.pdbx_strand_id
1 'polypeptide(L)'
;RVEAWRTGGGGRRVAMLRPAVPLAADGTSSLARALTAGFGQRFGESDPPAQFVHHDDVASAVALAVERRLDGVYNVAPDGSIPGERVRALSGRRLRLPLPERLAEVVGALRWRFQRGPIPPGLRSYTREPWIVANDKLRAEGWRPTVTNEQAYVEGTESKWWTMVTPKRRQEIALAGMIVGAVSAVVAAVLIGRRWWRRRQRGVSPEG
;
A
#
# COMPACT_ATOMS: atom_id res chain seq x y z
N ARG A 1 -27.73 6.07 -0.47
CA ARG A 1 -27.56 7.53 -0.26
C ARG A 1 -27.30 8.28 -1.58
N VAL A 2 -26.32 7.90 -2.39
CA VAL A 2 -25.99 8.57 -3.67
C VAL A 2 -27.17 8.48 -4.65
N GLU A 3 -27.79 7.32 -4.75
CA GLU A 3 -28.95 7.10 -5.62
C GLU A 3 -30.19 7.90 -5.19
N ALA A 4 -30.46 7.96 -3.88
CA ALA A 4 -31.51 8.78 -3.32
C ALA A 4 -31.26 10.30 -3.59
N TRP A 5 -30.00 10.72 -3.57
CA TRP A 5 -29.63 12.10 -3.92
C TRP A 5 -29.81 12.37 -5.42
N ARG A 6 -29.49 11.40 -6.29
CA ARG A 6 -29.71 11.48 -7.75
C ARG A 6 -31.20 11.66 -8.10
N THR A 7 -32.06 10.89 -7.47
CA THR A 7 -33.49 10.88 -7.73
C THR A 7 -34.25 12.04 -7.08
N GLY A 8 -33.69 12.66 -6.04
CA GLY A 8 -34.33 13.72 -5.24
C GLY A 8 -34.27 15.13 -5.81
N GLY A 9 -33.77 15.37 -7.02
CA GLY A 9 -33.71 16.74 -7.59
C GLY A 9 -33.44 16.76 -9.09
N GLY A 10 -34.22 17.57 -9.83
CA GLY A 10 -34.25 17.60 -11.29
C GLY A 10 -32.88 17.76 -11.96
N GLY A 11 -32.59 16.87 -12.89
CA GLY A 11 -31.45 16.96 -13.81
C GLY A 11 -30.07 16.66 -13.25
N ARG A 12 -29.95 16.13 -12.01
CA ARG A 12 -28.67 15.72 -11.45
C ARG A 12 -28.14 14.46 -12.12
N ARG A 13 -26.86 14.49 -12.52
CA ARG A 13 -26.14 13.35 -13.05
C ARG A 13 -25.10 12.91 -12.03
N VAL A 14 -24.95 11.59 -11.86
CA VAL A 14 -24.00 11.00 -10.93
C VAL A 14 -23.24 9.88 -11.64
N ALA A 15 -21.97 10.10 -11.89
CA ALA A 15 -21.06 9.06 -12.33
C ALA A 15 -20.41 8.41 -11.10
N MET A 16 -20.62 7.10 -10.96
CA MET A 16 -19.93 6.29 -9.94
C MET A 16 -18.80 5.52 -10.61
N LEU A 17 -17.57 5.96 -10.41
CA LEU A 17 -16.39 5.30 -10.93
C LEU A 17 -15.92 4.23 -9.94
N ARG A 18 -15.71 3.02 -10.44
CA ARG A 18 -15.23 1.86 -9.68
C ARG A 18 -13.86 1.44 -10.22
N PRO A 19 -12.76 1.99 -9.69
CA PRO A 19 -11.44 1.61 -10.16
C PRO A 19 -11.10 0.19 -9.71
N ALA A 20 -10.37 -0.56 -10.56
CA ALA A 20 -9.60 -1.71 -10.17
C ALA A 20 -8.58 -1.32 -9.08
N VAL A 21 -7.61 -2.16 -8.73
CA VAL A 21 -6.64 -1.81 -7.70
C VAL A 21 -5.74 -0.66 -8.21
N PRO A 22 -5.88 0.58 -7.69
CA PRO A 22 -5.11 1.70 -8.19
C PRO A 22 -3.69 1.66 -7.63
N LEU A 23 -2.71 1.76 -8.54
CA LEU A 23 -1.29 1.73 -8.25
C LEU A 23 -0.58 2.89 -8.95
N ALA A 24 0.47 3.41 -8.33
CA ALA A 24 1.42 4.34 -8.92
C ALA A 24 2.71 4.35 -8.09
N ALA A 25 3.79 4.90 -8.64
CA ALA A 25 5.07 5.06 -7.94
C ALA A 25 4.91 5.85 -6.63
N ASP A 26 4.08 6.89 -6.67
CA ASP A 26 3.75 7.71 -5.51
C ASP A 26 2.26 7.57 -5.15
N GLY A 27 1.97 7.47 -3.86
CA GLY A 27 0.59 7.53 -3.38
C GLY A 27 -0.18 6.21 -3.35
N THR A 28 0.46 5.06 -3.59
CA THR A 28 -0.20 3.75 -3.44
C THR A 28 -0.85 3.61 -2.06
N SER A 29 -2.16 3.37 -2.03
CA SER A 29 -2.92 3.29 -0.78
C SER A 29 -2.50 2.10 0.08
N SER A 30 -2.76 2.16 1.39
CA SER A 30 -2.52 1.03 2.29
C SER A 30 -3.29 -0.22 1.90
N LEU A 31 -4.51 -0.05 1.37
CA LEU A 31 -5.33 -1.14 0.85
C LEU A 31 -4.71 -1.77 -0.40
N ALA A 32 -4.30 -0.96 -1.38
CA ALA A 32 -3.65 -1.47 -2.59
C ALA A 32 -2.36 -2.23 -2.26
N ARG A 33 -1.56 -1.72 -1.31
CA ARG A 33 -0.37 -2.44 -0.80
C ARG A 33 -0.72 -3.75 -0.12
N ALA A 34 -1.79 -3.76 0.66
CA ALA A 34 -2.25 -4.96 1.31
C ALA A 34 -2.66 -6.03 0.28
N LEU A 35 -3.41 -5.63 -0.73
CA LEU A 35 -3.84 -6.52 -1.81
C LEU A 35 -2.64 -7.06 -2.61
N THR A 36 -1.70 -6.19 -3.00
CA THR A 36 -0.49 -6.61 -3.73
C THR A 36 0.44 -7.47 -2.89
N ALA A 37 0.54 -7.22 -1.58
CA ALA A 37 1.35 -8.05 -0.67
C ALA A 37 0.81 -9.48 -0.50
N GLY A 38 -0.46 -9.72 -0.81
CA GLY A 38 -1.09 -11.04 -0.74
C GLY A 38 -0.67 -11.99 -1.86
N PHE A 39 -0.22 -11.46 -3.00
CA PHE A 39 0.20 -12.29 -4.14
C PHE A 39 1.45 -13.12 -3.84
N GLY A 40 1.43 -14.38 -4.25
CA GLY A 40 2.53 -15.33 -4.09
C GLY A 40 2.79 -15.79 -2.66
N GLN A 41 1.88 -15.56 -1.72
CA GLN A 41 1.99 -16.06 -0.35
C GLN A 41 1.28 -17.41 -0.13
N ARG A 42 0.62 -17.92 -1.15
CA ARG A 42 -0.11 -19.18 -1.05
C ARG A 42 0.81 -20.37 -1.22
N PHE A 43 0.59 -21.38 -0.39
CA PHE A 43 1.29 -22.66 -0.48
C PHE A 43 0.47 -23.60 -1.38
N GLY A 44 1.05 -24.06 -2.48
CA GLY A 44 0.44 -25.09 -3.33
C GLY A 44 -0.69 -24.61 -4.26
N GLU A 45 -1.18 -23.37 -4.13
CA GLU A 45 -2.21 -22.81 -4.98
C GLU A 45 -1.65 -21.78 -5.96
N SER A 46 -2.24 -21.70 -7.16
CA SER A 46 -1.96 -20.60 -8.09
C SER A 46 -2.60 -19.30 -7.59
N ASP A 47 -1.86 -18.19 -7.65
CA ASP A 47 -2.45 -16.89 -7.39
C ASP A 47 -3.53 -16.59 -8.44
N PRO A 48 -4.66 -15.97 -8.07
CA PRO A 48 -5.68 -15.58 -9.03
C PRO A 48 -5.15 -14.51 -10.00
N PRO A 49 -5.72 -14.41 -11.20
CA PRO A 49 -5.41 -13.30 -12.08
C PRO A 49 -5.85 -11.98 -11.43
N ALA A 50 -5.09 -10.92 -11.71
CA ALA A 50 -5.28 -9.62 -11.06
C ALA A 50 -5.35 -8.49 -12.10
N GLN A 51 -5.94 -7.37 -11.68
CA GLN A 51 -6.10 -6.20 -12.51
C GLN A 51 -5.68 -4.96 -11.70
N PHE A 52 -4.82 -4.15 -12.28
CA PHE A 52 -4.27 -2.95 -11.66
C PHE A 52 -4.45 -1.77 -12.60
N VAL A 53 -4.88 -0.64 -12.07
CA VAL A 53 -5.07 0.59 -12.86
C VAL A 53 -4.10 1.67 -12.37
N HIS A 54 -3.48 2.40 -13.30
CA HIS A 54 -2.62 3.51 -12.93
C HIS A 54 -3.44 4.72 -12.43
N HIS A 55 -2.88 5.51 -11.51
CA HIS A 55 -3.56 6.68 -10.96
C HIS A 55 -3.93 7.70 -12.05
N ASP A 56 -3.07 7.90 -13.04
CA ASP A 56 -3.33 8.83 -14.15
C ASP A 56 -4.51 8.38 -15.00
N ASP A 57 -4.68 7.07 -15.19
CA ASP A 57 -5.82 6.51 -15.89
C ASP A 57 -7.12 6.68 -15.08
N VAL A 58 -7.05 6.61 -13.75
CA VAL A 58 -8.19 6.96 -12.90
C VAL A 58 -8.50 8.44 -13.00
N ALA A 59 -7.49 9.30 -12.99
CA ALA A 59 -7.66 10.75 -13.14
C ALA A 59 -8.28 11.12 -14.50
N SER A 60 -7.80 10.49 -15.59
CA SER A 60 -8.37 10.69 -16.93
C SER A 60 -9.83 10.24 -17.02
N ALA A 61 -10.19 9.15 -16.33
CA ALA A 61 -11.59 8.68 -16.27
C ALA A 61 -12.48 9.68 -15.51
N VAL A 62 -11.97 10.30 -14.45
CA VAL A 62 -12.68 11.35 -13.72
C VAL A 62 -12.89 12.58 -14.63
N ALA A 63 -11.85 13.03 -15.33
CA ALA A 63 -11.94 14.14 -16.25
C ALA A 63 -12.99 13.89 -17.33
N LEU A 64 -12.94 12.72 -17.99
CA LEU A 64 -13.93 12.34 -18.98
C LEU A 64 -15.36 12.33 -18.41
N ALA A 65 -15.53 11.77 -17.21
CA ALA A 65 -16.86 11.70 -16.57
C ALA A 65 -17.45 13.08 -16.34
N VAL A 66 -16.63 14.07 -15.99
CA VAL A 66 -17.05 15.49 -15.83
C VAL A 66 -17.34 16.12 -17.19
N GLU A 67 -16.44 16.01 -18.16
CA GLU A 67 -16.59 16.59 -19.51
C GLU A 67 -17.84 16.08 -20.23
N ARG A 68 -18.05 14.77 -20.20
CA ARG A 68 -19.19 14.11 -20.85
C ARG A 68 -20.46 14.13 -20.02
N ARG A 69 -20.39 14.64 -18.79
CA ARG A 69 -21.50 14.60 -17.83
C ARG A 69 -22.12 13.21 -17.71
N LEU A 70 -21.26 12.21 -17.51
CA LEU A 70 -21.68 10.83 -17.43
C LEU A 70 -22.68 10.60 -16.29
N ASP A 71 -23.59 9.65 -16.48
CA ASP A 71 -24.57 9.22 -15.47
C ASP A 71 -24.59 7.71 -15.37
N GLY A 72 -24.43 7.17 -14.16
CA GLY A 72 -24.44 5.73 -13.89
C GLY A 72 -23.15 5.19 -13.32
N VAL A 73 -22.97 3.88 -13.41
CA VAL A 73 -21.82 3.17 -12.83
C VAL A 73 -20.86 2.75 -13.94
N TYR A 74 -19.58 3.05 -13.75
CA TYR A 74 -18.51 2.76 -14.72
C TYR A 74 -17.32 2.11 -13.99
N ASN A 75 -16.84 0.97 -14.50
CA ASN A 75 -15.60 0.40 -14.02
C ASN A 75 -14.41 1.08 -14.71
N VAL A 76 -13.38 1.40 -13.94
CA VAL A 76 -12.13 1.99 -14.44
C VAL A 76 -11.04 0.94 -14.29
N ALA A 77 -10.71 0.27 -15.37
CA ALA A 77 -9.74 -0.80 -15.38
C ALA A 77 -9.01 -0.82 -16.73
N PRO A 78 -7.73 -1.18 -16.77
CA PRO A 78 -7.02 -1.40 -18.03
C PRO A 78 -7.58 -2.62 -18.76
N ASP A 79 -7.17 -2.79 -20.00
CA ASP A 79 -7.58 -3.94 -20.82
C ASP A 79 -6.94 -5.24 -20.30
N GLY A 80 -7.72 -6.30 -20.22
CA GLY A 80 -7.27 -7.62 -19.79
C GLY A 80 -6.93 -7.71 -18.30
N SER A 81 -6.14 -8.70 -17.96
CA SER A 81 -5.67 -8.99 -16.58
C SER A 81 -4.28 -9.61 -16.62
N ILE A 82 -3.55 -9.56 -15.51
CA ILE A 82 -2.26 -10.24 -15.35
C ILE A 82 -2.53 -11.62 -14.74
N PRO A 83 -2.10 -12.72 -15.38
CA PRO A 83 -2.12 -14.05 -14.75
C PRO A 83 -1.35 -14.04 -13.44
N GLY A 84 -1.84 -14.79 -12.44
CA GLY A 84 -1.22 -14.81 -11.11
C GLY A 84 0.26 -15.21 -11.11
N GLU A 85 0.64 -16.15 -12.00
CA GLU A 85 2.05 -16.53 -12.22
C GLU A 85 2.91 -15.35 -12.68
N ARG A 86 2.35 -14.51 -13.54
CA ARG A 86 3.04 -13.32 -14.05
C ARG A 86 3.17 -12.25 -12.96
N VAL A 87 2.13 -12.04 -12.14
CA VAL A 87 2.22 -11.16 -10.97
C VAL A 87 3.34 -11.64 -10.03
N ARG A 88 3.45 -12.95 -9.82
CA ARG A 88 4.50 -13.56 -9.02
C ARG A 88 5.89 -13.30 -9.61
N ALA A 89 6.05 -13.45 -10.92
CA ALA A 89 7.32 -13.17 -11.61
C ALA A 89 7.73 -11.70 -11.49
N LEU A 90 6.77 -10.78 -11.67
CA LEU A 90 6.99 -9.33 -11.54
C LEU A 90 7.31 -8.89 -10.11
N SER A 91 6.81 -9.63 -9.11
CA SER A 91 7.07 -9.33 -7.68
C SER A 91 8.53 -9.57 -7.25
N GLY A 92 9.38 -10.11 -8.12
CA GLY A 92 10.76 -10.47 -7.82
C GLY A 92 10.90 -11.66 -6.86
N ARG A 93 12.14 -12.09 -6.65
CA ARG A 93 12.48 -13.15 -5.68
C ARG A 93 12.41 -12.62 -4.25
N ARG A 94 11.23 -12.45 -3.69
CA ARG A 94 11.11 -12.31 -2.24
C ARG A 94 11.20 -13.70 -1.64
N LEU A 95 12.14 -13.90 -0.71
CA LEU A 95 12.19 -15.10 0.13
C LEU A 95 10.86 -15.21 0.89
N ARG A 96 10.01 -16.10 0.43
CA ARG A 96 8.71 -16.38 1.03
C ARG A 96 8.82 -17.73 1.68
N LEU A 97 8.86 -17.73 3.01
CA LEU A 97 8.78 -18.98 3.77
C LEU A 97 7.33 -19.49 3.63
N PRO A 98 7.15 -20.67 3.02
CA PRO A 98 5.84 -21.30 2.93
C PRO A 98 5.39 -21.69 4.36
N LEU A 99 4.35 -21.05 4.85
CA LEU A 99 3.74 -21.38 6.12
C LEU A 99 2.45 -22.16 5.86
N PRO A 100 2.20 -23.25 6.59
CA PRO A 100 0.92 -23.93 6.58
C PRO A 100 -0.22 -22.93 6.83
N GLU A 101 -1.38 -23.11 6.18
CA GLU A 101 -2.48 -22.13 6.17
C GLU A 101 -2.90 -21.70 7.59
N ARG A 102 -3.03 -22.66 8.50
CA ARG A 102 -3.38 -22.39 9.90
C ARG A 102 -2.34 -21.49 10.62
N LEU A 103 -1.06 -21.72 10.37
CA LEU A 103 0.01 -20.86 10.93
C LEU A 103 0.04 -19.50 10.27
N ALA A 104 -0.20 -19.41 8.97
CA ALA A 104 -0.30 -18.15 8.26
C ALA A 104 -1.47 -17.29 8.77
N GLU A 105 -2.58 -17.92 9.16
CA GLU A 105 -3.72 -17.25 9.78
C GLU A 105 -3.41 -16.69 11.16
N VAL A 106 -2.81 -17.49 12.02
CA VAL A 106 -2.43 -17.07 13.38
C VAL A 106 -1.40 -15.94 13.32
N VAL A 107 -0.35 -16.12 12.50
CA VAL A 107 0.68 -15.09 12.30
C VAL A 107 0.09 -13.81 11.70
N GLY A 108 -0.83 -13.92 10.74
CA GLY A 108 -1.52 -12.78 10.14
C GLY A 108 -2.41 -12.04 11.14
N ALA A 109 -3.17 -12.77 11.96
CA ALA A 109 -4.01 -12.20 13.00
C ALA A 109 -3.16 -11.51 14.09
N LEU A 110 -2.07 -12.15 14.49
CA LEU A 110 -1.15 -11.58 15.48
C LEU A 110 -0.45 -10.32 14.96
N ARG A 111 0.04 -10.33 13.71
CA ARG A 111 0.63 -9.15 13.06
C ARG A 111 -0.39 -8.02 12.92
N TRP A 112 -1.64 -8.33 12.62
CA TRP A 112 -2.71 -7.33 12.57
C TRP A 112 -3.01 -6.73 13.94
N ARG A 113 -3.11 -7.55 14.99
CA ARG A 113 -3.30 -7.08 16.38
C ARG A 113 -2.22 -6.09 16.81
N PHE A 114 -0.97 -6.28 16.36
CA PHE A 114 0.14 -5.37 16.65
C PHE A 114 0.34 -4.31 15.57
N GLN A 115 -0.64 -4.06 14.70
CA GLN A 115 -0.58 -3.11 13.58
C GLN A 115 0.62 -3.28 12.64
N ARG A 116 1.20 -4.48 12.59
CA ARG A 116 2.34 -4.85 11.75
C ARG A 116 1.94 -5.67 10.52
N GLY A 117 0.67 -6.01 10.39
CA GLY A 117 0.13 -6.79 9.27
C GLY A 117 -0.41 -5.89 8.16
N PRO A 118 -0.14 -6.22 6.88
CA PRO A 118 -0.62 -5.42 5.76
C PRO A 118 -2.12 -5.58 5.51
N ILE A 119 -2.74 -6.70 5.89
CA ILE A 119 -4.12 -7.05 5.51
C ILE A 119 -4.98 -7.31 6.73
N PRO A 120 -6.12 -6.58 6.90
CA PRO A 120 -7.15 -6.94 7.86
C PRO A 120 -7.67 -8.36 7.61
N PRO A 121 -7.97 -9.16 8.64
CA PRO A 121 -8.47 -10.52 8.47
C PRO A 121 -9.70 -10.62 7.56
N GLY A 122 -10.61 -9.64 7.61
CA GLY A 122 -11.81 -9.58 6.76
C GLY A 122 -11.55 -9.31 5.27
N LEU A 123 -10.37 -8.87 4.89
CA LEU A 123 -10.01 -8.61 3.48
C LEU A 123 -9.27 -9.77 2.82
N ARG A 124 -9.06 -10.90 3.51
CA ARG A 124 -8.36 -12.06 2.94
C ARG A 124 -9.10 -12.70 1.77
N SER A 125 -10.43 -12.72 1.80
CA SER A 125 -11.24 -13.21 0.67
C SER A 125 -10.97 -12.43 -0.61
N TYR A 126 -10.67 -11.14 -0.50
CA TYR A 126 -10.36 -10.27 -1.64
C TYR A 126 -8.99 -10.57 -2.30
N THR A 127 -8.13 -11.30 -1.64
CA THR A 127 -6.85 -11.75 -2.23
C THR A 127 -6.91 -13.19 -2.75
N ARG A 128 -8.02 -13.90 -2.52
CA ARG A 128 -8.21 -15.30 -2.93
C ARG A 128 -8.95 -15.45 -4.24
N GLU A 129 -9.85 -14.53 -4.52
CA GLU A 129 -10.70 -14.58 -5.70
C GLU A 129 -10.20 -13.65 -6.80
N PRO A 130 -10.44 -13.98 -8.07
CA PRO A 130 -10.10 -13.09 -9.18
C PRO A 130 -10.97 -11.83 -9.16
N TRP A 131 -10.32 -10.66 -9.15
CA TRP A 131 -11.01 -9.38 -9.20
C TRP A 131 -10.74 -8.73 -10.55
N ILE A 132 -11.49 -9.18 -11.54
CA ILE A 132 -11.42 -8.69 -12.90
C ILE A 132 -12.75 -8.04 -13.23
N VAL A 133 -12.72 -6.83 -13.72
CA VAL A 133 -13.90 -6.09 -14.13
C VAL A 133 -13.75 -5.63 -15.58
N ALA A 134 -14.86 -5.65 -16.31
CA ALA A 134 -14.93 -5.14 -17.67
C ALA A 134 -15.00 -3.62 -17.67
N ASN A 135 -14.29 -2.98 -18.61
CA ASN A 135 -14.25 -1.53 -18.79
C ASN A 135 -15.04 -1.05 -20.01
N ASP A 136 -15.75 -1.96 -20.70
CA ASP A 136 -16.40 -1.72 -21.97
C ASP A 136 -17.33 -0.50 -21.98
N LYS A 137 -18.09 -0.33 -20.89
CA LYS A 137 -19.01 0.80 -20.74
C LYS A 137 -18.29 2.15 -20.75
N LEU A 138 -17.16 2.25 -20.06
CA LEU A 138 -16.36 3.47 -20.02
C LEU A 138 -15.62 3.69 -21.35
N ARG A 139 -15.19 2.61 -21.98
CA ARG A 139 -14.60 2.64 -23.33
C ARG A 139 -15.59 3.12 -24.39
N ALA A 140 -16.84 2.74 -24.29
CA ALA A 140 -17.91 3.23 -25.17
C ALA A 140 -18.09 4.76 -25.08
N GLU A 141 -17.84 5.34 -23.90
CA GLU A 141 -17.82 6.80 -23.71
C GLU A 141 -16.53 7.49 -24.25
N GLY A 142 -15.59 6.70 -24.80
CA GLY A 142 -14.36 7.23 -25.41
C GLY A 142 -13.13 7.17 -24.52
N TRP A 143 -13.24 6.66 -23.29
CA TRP A 143 -12.06 6.46 -22.42
C TRP A 143 -11.14 5.37 -22.94
N ARG A 144 -9.83 5.57 -22.77
CA ARG A 144 -8.80 4.55 -23.09
C ARG A 144 -7.76 4.56 -21.98
N PRO A 145 -7.39 3.38 -21.45
CA PRO A 145 -6.25 3.28 -20.54
C PRO A 145 -4.95 3.56 -21.31
N THR A 146 -4.04 4.28 -20.70
CA THR A 146 -2.73 4.64 -21.26
C THR A 146 -1.62 3.76 -20.69
N VAL A 147 -1.81 3.21 -19.51
CA VAL A 147 -0.84 2.37 -18.79
C VAL A 147 -1.34 0.94 -18.75
N THR A 148 -0.46 -0.02 -19.02
CA THR A 148 -0.80 -1.45 -18.96
C THR A 148 -0.92 -1.94 -17.51
N ASN A 149 -1.63 -3.05 -17.28
CA ASN A 149 -1.70 -3.71 -15.98
C ASN A 149 -0.32 -3.99 -15.38
N GLU A 150 0.60 -4.53 -16.19
CA GLU A 150 1.94 -4.89 -15.75
C GLU A 150 2.74 -3.65 -15.33
N GLN A 151 2.68 -2.60 -16.13
CA GLN A 151 3.38 -1.35 -15.84
C GLN A 151 2.87 -0.70 -14.56
N ALA A 152 1.54 -0.59 -14.39
CA ALA A 152 0.95 -0.08 -13.16
C ALA A 152 1.39 -0.90 -11.93
N TYR A 153 1.47 -2.24 -12.07
CA TYR A 153 1.93 -3.12 -11.00
C TYR A 153 3.41 -2.88 -10.65
N VAL A 154 4.28 -2.83 -11.64
CA VAL A 154 5.72 -2.62 -11.45
C VAL A 154 5.96 -1.26 -10.80
N GLU A 155 5.42 -0.18 -11.36
CA GLU A 155 5.56 1.17 -10.80
C GLU A 155 5.04 1.27 -9.37
N GLY A 156 3.89 0.66 -9.09
CA GLY A 156 3.29 0.69 -7.75
C GLY A 156 3.98 -0.19 -6.70
N THR A 157 4.82 -1.15 -7.12
CA THR A 157 5.49 -2.09 -6.22
C THR A 157 7.01 -1.86 -6.11
N GLU A 158 7.64 -1.26 -7.10
CA GLU A 158 9.07 -0.90 -7.06
C GLU A 158 9.37 0.35 -6.23
N SER A 159 8.36 1.15 -5.90
CA SER A 159 8.55 2.33 -5.08
C SER A 159 9.20 1.96 -3.75
N LYS A 160 10.30 2.64 -3.40
CA LYS A 160 11.02 2.44 -2.13
C LYS A 160 10.03 2.58 -0.97
N TRP A 161 10.10 1.69 0.02
CA TRP A 161 9.22 1.71 1.22
C TRP A 161 9.08 3.11 1.83
N TRP A 162 10.10 3.96 1.67
CA TRP A 162 10.12 5.34 2.18
C TRP A 162 9.16 6.27 1.42
N THR A 163 8.99 6.13 0.12
CA THR A 163 8.03 6.91 -0.68
C THR A 163 6.58 6.50 -0.37
N MET A 164 6.40 5.27 0.13
CA MET A 164 5.10 4.75 0.55
C MET A 164 4.58 5.27 1.89
N VAL A 165 5.43 5.95 2.67
CA VAL A 165 5.04 6.51 3.96
C VAL A 165 4.35 7.85 3.74
N THR A 166 3.13 8.01 4.27
CA THR A 166 2.40 9.29 4.17
C THR A 166 3.23 10.45 4.76
N PRO A 167 3.09 11.70 4.26
CA PRO A 167 3.83 12.85 4.76
C PRO A 167 3.74 13.00 6.29
N LYS A 168 2.55 12.78 6.86
CA LYS A 168 2.34 12.79 8.32
C LYS A 168 3.21 11.74 9.03
N ARG A 169 3.24 10.52 8.53
CA ARG A 169 4.00 9.43 9.14
C ARG A 169 5.51 9.60 8.96
N ARG A 170 5.94 10.27 7.87
CA ARG A 170 7.36 10.67 7.69
C ARG A 170 7.78 11.66 8.78
N GLN A 171 6.93 12.63 9.10
CA GLN A 171 7.18 13.58 10.18
C GLN A 171 7.23 12.88 11.54
N GLU A 172 6.30 11.98 11.83
CA GLU A 172 6.28 11.20 13.08
C GLU A 172 7.55 10.34 13.24
N ILE A 173 8.00 9.68 12.18
CA ILE A 173 9.23 8.89 12.19
C ILE A 173 10.47 9.79 12.37
N ALA A 174 10.51 10.93 11.70
CA ALA A 174 11.61 11.90 11.83
C ALA A 174 11.67 12.48 13.26
N LEU A 175 10.53 12.83 13.84
CA LEU A 175 10.42 13.31 15.22
C LEU A 175 10.86 12.23 16.23
N ALA A 176 10.37 11.01 16.08
CA ALA A 176 10.76 9.88 16.91
C ALA A 176 12.28 9.62 16.82
N GLY A 177 12.83 9.68 15.60
CA GLY A 177 14.28 9.55 15.38
C GLY A 177 15.09 10.65 16.05
N MET A 178 14.63 11.90 16.00
CA MET A 178 15.28 13.02 16.71
C MET A 178 15.23 12.85 18.24
N ILE A 179 14.08 12.42 18.78
CA ILE A 179 13.94 12.17 20.24
C ILE A 179 14.90 11.05 20.68
N VAL A 180 14.91 9.93 19.96
CA VAL A 180 15.81 8.81 20.24
C VAL A 180 17.27 9.25 20.15
N GLY A 181 17.63 10.04 19.13
CA GLY A 181 18.97 10.60 18.96
C GLY A 181 19.38 11.52 20.12
N ALA A 182 18.48 12.41 20.53
CA ALA A 182 18.73 13.33 21.66
C ALA A 182 18.91 12.56 22.99
N VAL A 183 18.04 11.59 23.26
CA VAL A 183 18.15 10.73 24.46
C VAL A 183 19.46 9.94 24.45
N SER A 184 19.83 9.38 23.31
CA SER A 184 21.09 8.63 23.16
C SER A 184 22.31 9.52 23.39
N ALA A 185 22.29 10.76 22.89
CA ALA A 185 23.36 11.73 23.09
C ALA A 185 23.51 12.12 24.58
N VAL A 186 22.40 12.35 25.27
CA VAL A 186 22.40 12.64 26.71
C VAL A 186 22.95 11.46 27.52
N VAL A 187 22.50 10.25 27.22
CA VAL A 187 23.01 9.04 27.88
C VAL A 187 24.50 8.86 27.65
N ALA A 188 24.98 9.05 26.42
CA ALA A 188 26.40 8.98 26.09
C ALA A 188 27.21 10.04 26.86
N ALA A 189 26.73 11.29 26.92
CA ALA A 189 27.39 12.37 27.67
C ALA A 189 27.49 12.06 29.17
N VAL A 190 26.42 11.54 29.76
CA VAL A 190 26.42 11.12 31.18
C VAL A 190 27.40 9.99 31.44
N LEU A 191 27.46 8.98 30.55
CA LEU A 191 28.37 7.84 30.70
C LEU A 191 29.84 8.28 30.54
N ILE A 192 30.12 9.17 29.59
CA ILE A 192 31.48 9.76 29.39
C ILE A 192 31.87 10.60 30.60
N GLY A 193 30.97 11.47 31.09
CA GLY A 193 31.21 12.30 32.28
C GLY A 193 31.47 11.45 33.53
N ARG A 194 30.72 10.41 33.78
CA ARG A 194 30.94 9.44 34.86
C ARG A 194 32.27 8.70 34.75
N ARG A 195 32.65 8.28 33.51
CA ARG A 195 33.97 7.66 33.27
C ARG A 195 35.12 8.62 33.59
N TRP A 196 34.99 9.89 33.13
CA TRP A 196 36.02 10.91 33.36
C TRP A 196 36.16 11.25 34.84
N TRP A 197 35.03 11.38 35.56
CA TRP A 197 35.03 11.67 37.01
C TRP A 197 35.66 10.51 37.83
N ARG A 198 35.34 9.26 37.50
CA ARG A 198 35.99 8.08 38.14
C ARG A 198 37.47 7.97 37.87
N ARG A 199 37.98 8.43 36.71
CA ARG A 199 39.39 8.45 36.40
C ARG A 199 40.11 9.52 37.22
N ARG A 200 39.52 10.68 37.42
CA ARG A 200 40.09 11.74 38.28
C ARG A 200 40.22 11.30 39.74
N GLN A 201 39.24 10.59 40.29
CA GLN A 201 39.31 10.09 41.66
C GLN A 201 40.36 9.04 41.89
N ARG A 202 40.74 8.24 40.87
CA ARG A 202 41.80 7.22 40.97
C ARG A 202 43.20 7.79 40.81
N GLY A 203 43.39 9.04 40.34
CA GLY A 203 44.65 9.69 40.15
C GLY A 203 45.12 10.54 41.34
N VAL A 204 44.36 10.61 42.43
CA VAL A 204 44.75 11.31 43.67
C VAL A 204 45.04 10.23 44.71
N SER A 205 46.21 9.59 44.59
CA SER A 205 46.80 8.88 45.72
C SER A 205 47.70 9.89 46.42
N PRO A 206 47.52 10.19 47.69
CA PRO A 206 48.48 10.98 48.43
C PRO A 206 49.70 10.11 48.72
N GLU A 207 50.83 10.46 48.10
CA GLU A 207 52.13 10.06 48.67
C GLU A 207 52.30 10.85 49.95
N GLY A 208 52.34 10.11 51.07
CA GLY A 208 52.72 10.55 52.38
C GLY A 208 53.57 9.48 53.00
#